data_67f6830816708540a305909b26d98b90
#
_entry.id   67f6830816708540a305909b26d98b90
#
_cell.length_a   1.000
_cell.length_b   1.000
_cell.length_c   1.000
_cell.angle_alpha   90.00
_cell.angle_beta   90.00
_cell.angle_gamma   90.00
#
_symmetry.space_group_name_H-M   'P 1'
#
loop_
_entity.id
_entity.type
_entity.pdbx_description
1 polymer ?
#
loop_
_entity_poly.entity_id
_entity_poly.type
_entity_poly.pdbx_seq_one_letter_code
_entity_poly.pdbx_strand_id
1 'polypeptide(L)'
;MRRMIITFLVALQFLHSAAQTISETEAISEFLGSSSEEELDSYEVERLHDFFLRPLKLNLSSASRMLSSGLLTAYQVASLNEYRKKSGDVLSYAELGTLDGFGADFVRRLAPFISLESSSFPGVAMHPRGQCFHDLTARSGIKYVRDDAILYNYGLKYRVEVGERLSAAVAASKAYDSLRSRPSAFSGHLAWNFKRHSTKVVLGDYNARFGQGLTFWNGMVLSGLSSPSSYLRRASGISPSWSFTGGTSLTGAAVSSYSGNTGLSMAFALPGMTAANVSWYLPDGQLSATVFSEFSDLLTDDPRIPELKTSVDARFCFSGTDVFSEVAYDWVNQSPAALAGITFPVSDDFRMASMFRYYPSAYSSSMSGAPRSGAECSNEYSASISGESYGGEYVAINGAQGFGSSVRKYHTVFSMDATYFPKSRSEDMSVTCQFKGLMTWQVMLSGKFRITCRLSERIRNWDEHPFRTDFRTDICFFSHSFTGTLRLNALNSLSTSFLTYMEGGLKRDRLSLYLRQGLFLIDHWEDRIYAYERDAPGNFNVPAYYGRGVWTALTGSWRFAHRGRIYLRAGLTAYPFMRKEKKKPGKAELKLQYVCSF
;
A
#
# COMPACT_ATOMS: atom_id res chain seq x y z
N MET A 1 14.51 44.15 -10.97
CA MET A 1 13.54 43.19 -11.47
C MET A 1 13.92 42.58 -12.83
N ARG A 2 14.13 43.36 -13.93
CA ARG A 2 14.51 42.82 -15.26
C ARG A 2 15.81 41.98 -15.26
N ARG A 3 16.85 42.38 -14.54
CA ARG A 3 18.11 41.60 -14.40
C ARG A 3 17.95 40.32 -13.61
N MET A 4 17.11 40.28 -12.57
CA MET A 4 16.79 39.06 -11.82
C MET A 4 16.02 38.04 -12.65
N ILE A 5 15.09 38.49 -13.50
CA ILE A 5 14.32 37.62 -14.40
C ILE A 5 15.23 37.02 -15.46
N ILE A 6 16.17 37.80 -16.01
CA ILE A 6 17.14 37.33 -17.02
C ILE A 6 18.12 36.34 -16.40
N THR A 7 18.61 36.59 -15.18
CA THR A 7 19.48 35.64 -14.45
C THR A 7 18.74 34.35 -14.11
N PHE A 8 17.46 34.43 -13.77
CA PHE A 8 16.62 33.27 -13.52
C PHE A 8 16.34 32.47 -14.80
N LEU A 9 16.10 33.16 -15.93
CA LEU A 9 15.91 32.51 -17.25
C LEU A 9 17.21 31.89 -17.80
N VAL A 10 18.36 32.53 -17.59
CA VAL A 10 19.66 31.96 -17.96
C VAL A 10 20.04 30.79 -17.07
N ALA A 11 19.75 30.82 -15.76
CA ALA A 11 19.91 29.68 -14.87
C ALA A 11 19.02 28.49 -15.28
N LEU A 12 17.84 28.75 -15.85
CA LEU A 12 16.97 27.68 -16.38
C LEU A 12 17.54 27.02 -17.66
N GLN A 13 18.36 27.69 -18.46
CA GLN A 13 18.94 27.11 -19.67
C GLN A 13 20.14 26.18 -19.39
N PHE A 14 20.82 26.31 -18.24
CA PHE A 14 21.91 25.42 -17.85
C PHE A 14 21.49 24.12 -17.15
N LEU A 15 20.20 23.87 -17.00
CA LEU A 15 19.69 22.62 -16.45
C LEU A 15 19.54 21.57 -17.56
N HIS A 16 20.64 20.90 -17.87
CA HIS A 16 20.64 19.70 -18.72
C HIS A 16 19.64 18.67 -18.21
N SER A 17 19.04 17.95 -19.14
CA SER A 17 18.08 16.87 -18.94
C SER A 17 18.34 16.05 -17.67
N ALA A 18 17.66 16.37 -16.59
CA ALA A 18 17.77 15.65 -15.33
C ALA A 18 16.71 14.56 -15.30
N ALA A 19 17.18 13.37 -15.06
CA ALA A 19 16.38 12.21 -14.83
C ALA A 19 15.44 12.40 -13.64
N GLN A 20 14.16 12.15 -13.83
CA GLN A 20 13.17 12.10 -12.77
C GLN A 20 13.28 10.73 -12.10
N THR A 21 13.74 10.66 -10.86
CA THR A 21 13.55 9.47 -10.01
C THR A 21 12.13 9.51 -9.46
N ILE A 22 11.31 8.53 -9.84
CA ILE A 22 10.00 8.31 -9.19
C ILE A 22 10.25 8.21 -7.69
N SER A 23 9.43 8.90 -6.87
CA SER A 23 9.56 8.76 -5.43
C SER A 23 9.13 7.34 -5.03
N GLU A 24 9.72 6.81 -3.96
CA GLU A 24 9.38 5.49 -3.45
C GLU A 24 7.88 5.36 -3.14
N THR A 25 7.31 6.33 -2.45
CA THR A 25 5.88 6.35 -2.12
C THR A 25 4.98 6.41 -3.35
N GLU A 26 5.41 7.11 -4.40
CA GLU A 26 4.72 7.15 -5.67
C GLU A 26 4.75 5.79 -6.38
N ALA A 27 5.91 5.12 -6.42
CA ALA A 27 6.03 3.77 -6.98
C ALA A 27 5.15 2.76 -6.21
N ILE A 28 5.11 2.86 -4.89
CA ILE A 28 4.26 2.02 -4.03
C ILE A 28 2.77 2.31 -4.28
N SER A 29 2.38 3.57 -4.37
CA SER A 29 1.00 3.99 -4.67
C SER A 29 0.54 3.46 -6.03
N GLU A 30 1.36 3.61 -7.06
CA GLU A 30 1.08 3.10 -8.41
C GLU A 30 1.00 1.57 -8.45
N PHE A 31 1.89 0.88 -7.73
CA PHE A 31 1.87 -0.58 -7.65
C PHE A 31 0.61 -1.11 -6.95
N LEU A 32 0.16 -0.47 -5.88
CA LEU A 32 -1.05 -0.84 -5.14
C LEU A 32 -2.34 -0.38 -5.83
N GLY A 33 -2.25 0.50 -6.82
CA GLY A 33 -3.40 1.08 -7.52
C GLY A 33 -4.15 2.11 -6.67
N SER A 34 -3.48 2.70 -5.68
CA SER A 34 -4.03 3.77 -4.86
C SER A 34 -4.02 5.09 -5.63
N SER A 35 -5.06 5.89 -5.45
CA SER A 35 -5.17 7.21 -6.09
C SER A 35 -4.34 8.28 -5.39
N SER A 36 -3.90 8.04 -4.17
CA SER A 36 -3.10 8.98 -3.40
C SER A 36 -2.23 8.31 -2.34
N GLU A 37 -1.16 8.98 -1.94
CA GLU A 37 -0.25 8.53 -0.89
C GLU A 37 -0.97 8.43 0.47
N GLU A 38 -2.00 9.25 0.71
CA GLU A 38 -2.77 9.28 1.96
C GLU A 38 -3.63 8.03 2.20
N GLU A 39 -3.89 7.23 1.15
CA GLU A 39 -4.68 6.00 1.21
C GLU A 39 -3.85 4.74 1.45
N LEU A 40 -2.52 4.88 1.49
CA LEU A 40 -1.61 3.76 1.66
C LEU A 40 -1.62 3.23 3.11
N ASP A 41 -1.38 1.93 3.25
CA ASP A 41 -1.18 1.29 4.55
C ASP A 41 0.30 1.30 4.95
N SER A 42 0.56 1.60 6.22
CA SER A 42 1.91 1.63 6.78
C SER A 42 2.65 0.29 6.66
N TYR A 43 1.95 -0.83 6.82
CA TYR A 43 2.53 -2.17 6.69
C TYR A 43 2.92 -2.47 5.22
N GLU A 44 2.03 -2.17 4.27
CA GLU A 44 2.31 -2.37 2.85
C GLU A 44 3.46 -1.48 2.36
N VAL A 45 3.49 -0.23 2.81
CA VAL A 45 4.60 0.69 2.52
C VAL A 45 5.91 0.15 3.07
N GLU A 46 5.94 -0.34 4.32
CA GLU A 46 7.13 -0.92 4.93
C GLU A 46 7.60 -2.17 4.17
N ARG A 47 6.68 -3.05 3.80
CA ARG A 47 6.97 -4.27 3.06
C ARG A 47 7.53 -3.99 1.65
N LEU A 48 6.92 -3.06 0.92
CA LEU A 48 7.34 -2.69 -0.43
C LEU A 48 8.62 -1.86 -0.43
N HIS A 49 8.87 -1.09 0.63
CA HIS A 49 10.15 -0.39 0.83
C HIS A 49 11.35 -1.34 0.77
N ASP A 50 11.25 -2.50 1.41
CA ASP A 50 12.31 -3.51 1.38
C ASP A 50 12.62 -3.96 -0.06
N PHE A 51 11.60 -4.16 -0.89
CA PHE A 51 11.79 -4.54 -2.30
C PHE A 51 12.23 -3.38 -3.19
N PHE A 52 11.87 -2.15 -2.85
CA PHE A 52 12.37 -0.98 -3.55
C PHE A 52 13.88 -0.79 -3.32
N LEU A 53 14.37 -1.08 -2.12
CA LEU A 53 15.80 -1.03 -1.79
C LEU A 53 16.58 -2.25 -2.29
N ARG A 54 15.95 -3.43 -2.29
CA ARG A 54 16.53 -4.71 -2.69
C ARG A 54 15.54 -5.46 -3.58
N PRO A 55 15.54 -5.17 -4.90
CA PRO A 55 14.62 -5.79 -5.84
C PRO A 55 14.66 -7.31 -5.80
N LEU A 56 13.48 -7.93 -5.89
CA LEU A 56 13.35 -9.38 -5.95
C LEU A 56 13.91 -9.89 -7.28
N LYS A 57 14.91 -10.77 -7.21
CA LYS A 57 15.57 -11.36 -8.39
C LYS A 57 14.71 -12.49 -8.95
N LEU A 58 13.85 -12.21 -9.94
CA LEU A 58 12.85 -13.17 -10.44
C LEU A 58 13.46 -14.49 -10.94
N ASN A 59 14.53 -14.41 -11.71
CA ASN A 59 15.16 -15.60 -12.28
C ASN A 59 15.93 -16.44 -11.25
N LEU A 60 16.34 -15.83 -10.15
CA LEU A 60 17.17 -16.48 -9.12
C LEU A 60 16.36 -16.89 -7.89
N SER A 61 15.11 -16.43 -7.77
CA SER A 61 14.23 -16.72 -6.62
C SER A 61 13.43 -17.99 -6.83
N SER A 62 13.22 -18.73 -5.74
CA SER A 62 12.32 -19.88 -5.69
C SER A 62 10.84 -19.44 -5.73
N ALA A 63 9.95 -20.35 -6.15
CA ALA A 63 8.50 -20.09 -6.14
C ALA A 63 8.00 -19.65 -4.75
N SER A 64 8.49 -20.30 -3.69
CA SER A 64 8.15 -19.95 -2.31
C SER A 64 8.58 -18.51 -1.95
N ARG A 65 9.77 -18.07 -2.40
CA ARG A 65 10.25 -16.71 -2.17
C ARG A 65 9.42 -15.68 -2.93
N MET A 66 9.11 -15.97 -4.20
CA MET A 66 8.25 -15.11 -5.02
C MET A 66 6.85 -14.93 -4.41
N LEU A 67 6.22 -16.00 -3.97
CA LEU A 67 4.92 -15.98 -3.30
C LEU A 67 4.97 -15.20 -1.99
N SER A 68 5.98 -15.45 -1.15
CA SER A 68 6.10 -14.78 0.15
C SER A 68 6.40 -13.29 0.03
N SER A 69 6.88 -12.83 -1.14
CA SER A 69 7.09 -11.42 -1.39
C SER A 69 5.79 -10.62 -1.43
N GLY A 70 4.66 -11.26 -1.80
CA GLY A 70 3.38 -10.58 -2.06
C GLY A 70 3.41 -9.62 -3.26
N LEU A 71 4.48 -9.65 -4.07
CA LEU A 71 4.58 -8.91 -5.33
C LEU A 71 3.81 -9.60 -6.44
N LEU A 72 3.81 -10.94 -6.43
CA LEU A 72 3.19 -11.79 -7.44
C LEU A 72 2.08 -12.64 -6.79
N THR A 73 1.05 -12.90 -7.56
CA THR A 73 0.03 -13.89 -7.20
C THR A 73 0.56 -15.30 -7.43
N ALA A 74 -0.08 -16.29 -6.83
CA ALA A 74 0.29 -17.68 -7.03
C ALA A 74 0.16 -18.10 -8.51
N TYR A 75 -0.87 -17.59 -9.21
CA TYR A 75 -1.03 -17.81 -10.65
C TYR A 75 0.15 -17.24 -11.47
N GLN A 76 0.56 -16.00 -11.19
CA GLN A 76 1.71 -15.39 -11.86
C GLN A 76 3.01 -16.16 -11.62
N VAL A 77 3.21 -16.68 -10.40
CA VAL A 77 4.37 -17.51 -10.08
C VAL A 77 4.32 -18.85 -10.82
N ALA A 78 3.14 -19.47 -10.96
CA ALA A 78 2.96 -20.70 -11.73
C ALA A 78 3.28 -20.48 -13.21
N SER A 79 2.71 -19.42 -13.82
CA SER A 79 2.96 -19.02 -15.21
C SER A 79 4.45 -18.74 -15.47
N LEU A 80 5.10 -17.96 -14.61
CA LEU A 80 6.53 -17.69 -14.70
C LEU A 80 7.39 -18.95 -14.58
N ASN A 81 7.06 -19.86 -13.68
CA ASN A 81 7.80 -21.11 -13.53
C ASN A 81 7.61 -22.05 -14.72
N GLU A 82 6.42 -22.08 -15.31
CA GLU A 82 6.17 -22.85 -16.54
C GLU A 82 6.97 -22.29 -17.71
N TYR A 83 6.96 -20.97 -17.88
CA TYR A 83 7.77 -20.29 -18.88
C TYR A 83 9.26 -20.61 -18.72
N ARG A 84 9.79 -20.47 -17.49
CA ARG A 84 11.20 -20.74 -17.19
C ARG A 84 11.61 -22.20 -17.48
N LYS A 85 10.70 -23.16 -17.31
CA LYS A 85 10.95 -24.56 -17.67
C LYS A 85 11.04 -24.77 -19.17
N LYS A 86 10.25 -24.03 -19.97
CA LYS A 86 10.17 -24.17 -21.43
C LYS A 86 11.22 -23.32 -22.16
N SER A 87 11.39 -22.07 -21.74
CA SER A 87 12.15 -21.05 -22.49
C SER A 87 13.39 -20.55 -21.77
N GLY A 88 13.57 -20.88 -20.48
CA GLY A 88 14.70 -20.40 -19.68
C GLY A 88 14.38 -19.11 -18.93
N ASP A 89 15.42 -18.36 -18.54
CA ASP A 89 15.30 -17.12 -17.75
C ASP A 89 14.64 -16.01 -18.57
N VAL A 90 13.82 -15.20 -17.93
CA VAL A 90 13.21 -13.99 -18.51
C VAL A 90 14.27 -12.88 -18.56
N LEU A 91 14.55 -12.36 -19.75
CA LEU A 91 15.66 -11.42 -19.98
C LEU A 91 15.21 -9.96 -20.14
N SER A 92 13.93 -9.72 -20.42
CA SER A 92 13.40 -8.37 -20.59
C SER A 92 12.04 -8.18 -19.94
N TYR A 93 11.71 -6.93 -19.59
CA TYR A 93 10.37 -6.62 -19.07
C TYR A 93 9.28 -6.73 -20.12
N ALA A 94 9.61 -6.53 -21.40
CA ALA A 94 8.69 -6.77 -22.50
C ALA A 94 8.31 -8.24 -22.59
N GLU A 95 9.30 -9.12 -22.48
CA GLU A 95 9.10 -10.57 -22.44
C GLU A 95 8.27 -10.99 -21.22
N LEU A 96 8.57 -10.44 -20.02
CA LEU A 96 7.75 -10.68 -18.82
C LEU A 96 6.29 -10.24 -19.03
N GLY A 97 6.06 -9.17 -19.77
CA GLY A 97 4.72 -8.66 -20.09
C GLY A 97 3.89 -9.56 -20.99
N THR A 98 4.52 -10.48 -21.72
CA THR A 98 3.80 -11.46 -22.58
C THR A 98 3.34 -12.71 -21.83
N LEU A 99 3.82 -12.91 -20.60
CA LEU A 99 3.41 -14.05 -19.79
C LEU A 99 2.00 -13.87 -19.26
N ASP A 100 1.28 -15.00 -19.19
CA ASP A 100 -0.10 -15.02 -18.69
C ASP A 100 -0.19 -14.47 -17.27
N GLY A 101 -1.16 -13.57 -17.07
CA GLY A 101 -1.39 -12.89 -15.80
C GLY A 101 -0.45 -11.71 -15.49
N PHE A 102 0.52 -11.38 -16.37
CA PHE A 102 1.39 -10.22 -16.18
C PHE A 102 0.87 -8.98 -16.92
N GLY A 103 0.93 -8.95 -18.24
CA GLY A 103 0.59 -7.78 -19.03
C GLY A 103 1.58 -6.60 -18.86
N ALA A 104 1.69 -5.75 -19.87
CA ALA A 104 2.67 -4.67 -19.92
C ALA A 104 2.49 -3.64 -18.78
N ASP A 105 1.25 -3.28 -18.45
CA ASP A 105 0.94 -2.31 -17.39
C ASP A 105 1.31 -2.81 -15.99
N PHE A 106 1.03 -4.08 -15.70
CA PHE A 106 1.40 -4.66 -14.43
C PHE A 106 2.92 -4.72 -14.29
N VAL A 107 3.62 -5.17 -15.35
CA VAL A 107 5.09 -5.25 -15.35
C VAL A 107 5.71 -3.86 -15.16
N ARG A 108 5.15 -2.82 -15.78
CA ARG A 108 5.63 -1.44 -15.57
C ARG A 108 5.57 -1.01 -14.09
N ARG A 109 4.46 -1.31 -13.41
CA ARG A 109 4.30 -1.02 -11.97
C ARG A 109 5.15 -1.91 -11.07
N LEU A 110 5.40 -3.14 -11.49
CA LEU A 110 6.22 -4.12 -10.77
C LEU A 110 7.72 -3.84 -10.88
N ALA A 111 8.16 -3.27 -12.02
CA ALA A 111 9.57 -3.08 -12.37
C ALA A 111 10.45 -2.45 -11.26
N PRO A 112 9.98 -1.45 -10.47
CA PRO A 112 10.79 -0.87 -9.39
C PRO A 112 11.13 -1.87 -8.26
N PHE A 113 10.40 -2.97 -8.12
CA PHE A 113 10.50 -3.94 -7.02
C PHE A 113 11.16 -5.25 -7.40
N ILE A 114 11.50 -5.43 -8.69
CA ILE A 114 12.07 -6.67 -9.21
C ILE A 114 13.35 -6.44 -10.00
N SER A 115 14.13 -7.51 -10.15
CA SER A 115 15.30 -7.55 -11.03
C SER A 115 15.26 -8.80 -11.90
N LEU A 116 15.64 -8.66 -13.17
CA LEU A 116 15.75 -9.74 -14.14
C LEU A 116 17.19 -10.30 -14.24
N GLU A 117 18.00 -10.10 -13.17
CA GLU A 117 19.32 -10.73 -13.11
C GLU A 117 19.22 -12.25 -13.37
N SER A 118 20.07 -12.75 -14.26
CA SER A 118 20.14 -14.16 -14.64
C SER A 118 21.51 -14.73 -14.32
N SER A 119 21.56 -16.00 -13.94
CA SER A 119 22.81 -16.73 -13.77
C SER A 119 23.56 -16.96 -15.10
N SER A 120 22.85 -16.76 -16.22
CA SER A 120 23.42 -16.88 -17.58
C SER A 120 24.23 -15.66 -17.98
N PHE A 121 24.16 -14.53 -17.27
CA PHE A 121 24.97 -13.34 -17.56
C PHE A 121 26.39 -13.48 -17.02
N PRO A 122 27.43 -13.16 -17.82
CA PRO A 122 28.79 -13.12 -17.35
C PRO A 122 28.96 -12.17 -16.16
N GLY A 123 29.64 -12.60 -15.11
CA GLY A 123 29.92 -11.78 -13.92
C GLY A 123 28.82 -11.73 -12.87
N VAL A 124 27.66 -12.33 -13.11
CA VAL A 124 26.65 -12.54 -12.07
C VAL A 124 27.08 -13.73 -11.23
N ALA A 125 27.60 -13.46 -10.03
CA ALA A 125 27.90 -14.51 -9.07
C ALA A 125 26.57 -15.19 -8.69
N MET A 126 26.49 -16.52 -8.87
CA MET A 126 25.47 -17.30 -8.17
C MET A 126 25.54 -16.91 -6.71
N HIS A 127 24.40 -16.59 -6.09
CA HIS A 127 24.37 -16.27 -4.67
C HIS A 127 25.11 -17.38 -3.92
N PRO A 128 26.20 -17.06 -3.22
CA PRO A 128 26.93 -18.06 -2.46
C PRO A 128 25.95 -18.70 -1.50
N ARG A 129 25.88 -20.03 -1.54
CA ARG A 129 25.06 -20.80 -0.60
C ARG A 129 25.50 -20.44 0.81
N GLY A 130 24.64 -19.80 1.59
CA GLY A 130 24.89 -19.48 2.99
C GLY A 130 25.20 -18.03 3.34
N GLN A 131 24.99 -17.06 2.44
CA GLN A 131 25.05 -15.66 2.86
C GLN A 131 23.97 -15.35 3.88
N CYS A 132 24.39 -14.83 5.03
CA CYS A 132 23.53 -14.29 6.05
C CYS A 132 23.37 -12.79 5.79
N PHE A 133 22.13 -12.31 5.81
CA PHE A 133 21.80 -10.90 5.76
C PHE A 133 21.18 -10.49 7.10
N HIS A 134 21.66 -9.40 7.63
CA HIS A 134 21.17 -8.84 8.88
C HIS A 134 20.63 -7.45 8.63
N ASP A 135 19.43 -7.16 9.15
CA ASP A 135 18.83 -5.85 9.13
C ASP A 135 18.53 -5.42 10.55
N LEU A 136 19.00 -4.26 10.93
CA LEU A 136 18.75 -3.64 12.22
C LEU A 136 18.11 -2.27 12.01
N THR A 137 16.96 -2.05 12.65
CA THR A 137 16.30 -0.74 12.68
C THR A 137 16.06 -0.35 14.14
N ALA A 138 16.58 0.79 14.54
CA ALA A 138 16.31 1.41 15.84
C ALA A 138 15.64 2.76 15.61
N ARG A 139 14.56 3.03 16.33
CA ARG A 139 13.86 4.32 16.26
C ARG A 139 13.61 4.89 17.65
N SER A 140 13.56 6.20 17.73
CA SER A 140 13.08 6.92 18.91
C SER A 140 12.37 8.19 18.49
N GLY A 141 11.48 8.69 19.33
CA GLY A 141 10.77 9.93 19.08
C GLY A 141 10.29 10.58 20.38
N ILE A 142 10.26 11.89 20.35
CA ILE A 142 9.76 12.72 21.43
C ILE A 142 8.68 13.62 20.85
N LYS A 143 7.56 13.71 21.53
CA LYS A 143 6.45 14.58 21.19
C LYS A 143 6.09 15.44 22.38
N TYR A 144 6.13 16.72 22.15
CA TYR A 144 5.71 17.73 23.12
C TYR A 144 4.40 18.35 22.67
N VAL A 145 3.42 18.36 23.52
CA VAL A 145 2.16 19.10 23.36
C VAL A 145 2.17 20.18 24.41
N ARG A 146 2.00 21.44 24.02
CA ARG A 146 2.03 22.56 24.95
C ARG A 146 0.98 22.35 26.04
N ASP A 147 1.38 22.59 27.28
CA ASP A 147 0.57 22.44 28.50
C ASP A 147 0.21 20.97 28.84
N ASP A 148 0.93 19.99 28.26
CA ASP A 148 0.76 18.56 28.47
C ASP A 148 2.12 17.87 28.72
N ALA A 149 2.09 16.60 29.05
CA ALA A 149 3.29 15.81 29.30
C ALA A 149 4.13 15.60 28.03
N ILE A 150 5.44 15.42 28.20
CA ILE A 150 6.32 14.98 27.13
C ILE A 150 6.07 13.48 26.89
N LEU A 151 5.65 13.15 25.70
CA LEU A 151 5.44 11.78 25.26
C LEU A 151 6.67 11.28 24.50
N TYR A 152 7.09 10.05 24.73
CA TYR A 152 8.20 9.45 24.00
C TYR A 152 7.85 8.06 23.50
N ASN A 153 8.43 7.68 22.37
CA ASN A 153 8.36 6.35 21.81
C ASN A 153 9.76 5.82 21.49
N TYR A 154 9.87 4.52 21.37
CA TYR A 154 11.06 3.87 20.82
C TYR A 154 10.68 2.53 20.19
N GLY A 155 11.56 1.99 19.38
CA GLY A 155 11.40 0.68 18.78
C GLY A 155 12.72 0.12 18.28
N LEU A 156 12.83 -1.20 18.34
CA LEU A 156 13.95 -1.96 17.82
C LEU A 156 13.41 -3.10 16.98
N LYS A 157 13.96 -3.26 15.77
CA LYS A 157 13.70 -4.39 14.88
C LYS A 157 15.01 -5.04 14.51
N TYR A 158 15.02 -6.35 14.49
CA TYR A 158 16.14 -7.13 13.97
C TYR A 158 15.62 -8.29 13.13
N ARG A 159 16.21 -8.47 11.95
CA ARG A 159 15.93 -9.57 11.04
C ARG A 159 17.22 -10.23 10.59
N VAL A 160 17.20 -11.54 10.50
CA VAL A 160 18.25 -12.35 9.89
C VAL A 160 17.66 -13.23 8.80
N GLU A 161 18.28 -13.26 7.65
CA GLU A 161 17.96 -14.14 6.53
C GLU A 161 19.18 -14.99 6.19
N VAL A 162 19.02 -16.33 6.17
CA VAL A 162 20.06 -17.28 5.81
C VAL A 162 19.74 -17.88 4.44
N GLY A 163 20.28 -17.26 3.40
CA GLY A 163 19.93 -17.56 2.02
C GLY A 163 18.42 -17.40 1.80
N GLU A 164 17.80 -18.34 1.07
CA GLU A 164 16.35 -18.39 0.88
C GLU A 164 15.64 -19.37 1.85
N ARG A 165 16.39 -20.03 2.74
CA ARG A 165 15.88 -21.12 3.56
C ARG A 165 15.26 -20.67 4.86
N LEU A 166 15.90 -19.72 5.53
CA LEU A 166 15.52 -19.30 6.87
C LEU A 166 15.39 -17.78 6.93
N SER A 167 14.29 -17.30 7.48
CA SER A 167 14.10 -15.92 7.90
C SER A 167 13.61 -15.90 9.33
N ALA A 168 14.29 -15.14 10.18
CA ALA A 168 13.86 -14.88 11.54
C ALA A 168 13.87 -13.38 11.80
N ALA A 169 12.83 -12.87 12.45
CA ALA A 169 12.75 -11.46 12.79
C ALA A 169 12.08 -11.26 14.14
N VAL A 170 12.51 -10.22 14.83
CA VAL A 170 11.89 -9.75 16.07
C VAL A 170 11.76 -8.23 16.04
N ALA A 171 10.68 -7.72 16.56
CA ALA A 171 10.42 -6.30 16.74
C ALA A 171 9.84 -6.05 18.12
N ALA A 172 10.30 -5.00 18.77
CA ALA A 172 9.73 -4.50 20.02
C ALA A 172 9.54 -3.00 19.90
N SER A 173 8.39 -2.49 20.30
CA SER A 173 8.12 -1.07 20.23
C SER A 173 7.29 -0.58 21.40
N LYS A 174 7.47 0.69 21.73
CA LYS A 174 6.65 1.46 22.66
C LYS A 174 5.92 2.54 21.88
N ALA A 175 4.60 2.59 22.02
CA ALA A 175 3.81 3.71 21.51
C ALA A 175 4.11 5.00 22.29
N TYR A 176 3.67 6.15 21.77
CA TYR A 176 3.79 7.43 22.48
C TYR A 176 3.01 7.39 23.78
N ASP A 177 3.74 7.42 24.89
CA ASP A 177 3.20 7.42 26.24
C ASP A 177 4.21 8.09 27.18
N SER A 178 3.76 8.80 28.22
CA SER A 178 4.59 9.42 29.24
C SER A 178 4.87 8.52 30.44
N LEU A 179 4.00 7.53 30.70
CA LEU A 179 3.97 6.79 31.96
C LEU A 179 4.69 5.44 31.93
N ARG A 180 4.64 4.75 30.80
CA ARG A 180 5.22 3.40 30.68
C ARG A 180 6.60 3.45 30.05
N SER A 181 7.58 2.78 30.65
CA SER A 181 8.93 2.65 30.09
C SER A 181 9.14 1.37 29.30
N ARG A 182 8.28 0.34 29.49
CA ARG A 182 8.41 -0.96 28.83
C ARG A 182 7.80 -0.94 27.43
N PRO A 183 8.31 -1.77 26.48
CA PRO A 183 7.66 -1.99 25.19
C PRO A 183 6.20 -2.41 25.38
N SER A 184 5.32 -1.90 24.54
CA SER A 184 3.89 -2.20 24.54
C SER A 184 3.48 -3.18 23.43
N ALA A 185 4.30 -3.33 22.40
CA ALA A 185 4.07 -4.23 21.30
C ALA A 185 5.32 -5.05 20.99
N PHE A 186 5.12 -6.34 20.76
CA PHE A 186 6.12 -7.29 20.32
C PHE A 186 5.60 -7.97 19.07
N SER A 187 6.49 -8.23 18.13
CA SER A 187 6.19 -8.97 16.90
C SER A 187 7.42 -9.76 16.50
N GLY A 188 7.23 -10.93 15.92
CA GLY A 188 8.35 -11.71 15.42
C GLY A 188 7.92 -13.00 14.76
N HIS A 189 8.78 -13.50 13.88
CA HIS A 189 8.54 -14.75 13.16
C HIS A 189 9.80 -15.58 12.98
N LEU A 190 9.58 -16.86 12.77
CA LEU A 190 10.54 -17.82 12.24
C LEU A 190 9.91 -18.47 11.01
N ALA A 191 10.49 -18.24 9.82
CA ALA A 191 10.01 -18.82 8.58
C ALA A 191 11.06 -19.75 7.97
N TRP A 192 10.63 -20.96 7.62
CA TRP A 192 11.49 -21.96 7.01
C TRP A 192 10.94 -22.39 5.65
N ASN A 193 11.78 -22.30 4.60
CA ASN A 193 11.47 -22.70 3.24
C ASN A 193 12.18 -24.02 2.87
N PHE A 194 11.40 -25.06 2.59
CA PHE A 194 11.88 -26.35 2.12
C PHE A 194 11.93 -26.37 0.58
N LYS A 195 13.12 -26.28 0.00
CA LYS A 195 13.30 -26.19 -1.47
C LYS A 195 12.69 -27.36 -2.24
N ARG A 196 12.80 -28.59 -1.68
CA ARG A 196 12.40 -29.81 -2.37
C ARG A 196 10.89 -29.91 -2.66
N HIS A 197 10.07 -29.33 -1.81
CA HIS A 197 8.61 -29.44 -1.87
C HIS A 197 7.92 -28.09 -2.03
N SER A 198 8.68 -27.01 -2.30
CA SER A 198 8.14 -25.63 -2.31
C SER A 198 7.25 -25.34 -1.11
N THR A 199 7.61 -25.92 0.05
CA THR A 199 6.85 -25.79 1.29
C THR A 199 7.49 -24.76 2.19
N LYS A 200 6.67 -23.88 2.73
CA LYS A 200 7.05 -22.86 3.70
C LYS A 200 6.27 -23.07 4.98
N VAL A 201 6.97 -23.02 6.11
CA VAL A 201 6.41 -23.03 7.47
C VAL A 201 6.75 -21.69 8.12
N VAL A 202 5.77 -21.07 8.76
CA VAL A 202 5.93 -19.82 9.51
C VAL A 202 5.42 -20.05 10.92
N LEU A 203 6.22 -19.69 11.91
CA LEU A 203 5.88 -19.66 13.33
C LEU A 203 6.01 -18.23 13.85
N GLY A 204 5.09 -17.79 14.69
CA GLY A 204 5.01 -16.42 15.20
C GLY A 204 4.06 -15.57 14.38
N ASP A 205 4.47 -14.35 13.99
CA ASP A 205 3.61 -13.40 13.32
C ASP A 205 3.63 -13.57 11.80
N TYR A 206 2.45 -13.61 11.20
CA TYR A 206 2.27 -13.76 9.77
C TYR A 206 1.00 -13.07 9.28
N ASN A 207 0.92 -12.87 7.96
CA ASN A 207 -0.29 -12.47 7.25
C ASN A 207 -0.75 -13.63 6.37
N ALA A 208 -2.06 -13.81 6.25
CA ALA A 208 -2.66 -14.78 5.35
C ALA A 208 -3.79 -14.11 4.54
N ARG A 209 -3.75 -14.26 3.21
CA ARG A 209 -4.62 -13.56 2.27
C ARG A 209 -5.04 -14.52 1.17
N PHE A 210 -6.33 -14.84 1.13
CA PHE A 210 -6.90 -15.79 0.19
C PHE A 210 -8.04 -15.18 -0.62
N GLY A 211 -8.24 -15.64 -1.85
CA GLY A 211 -9.30 -15.21 -2.75
C GLY A 211 -9.30 -13.71 -3.03
N GLN A 212 -10.49 -13.15 -3.14
CA GLN A 212 -10.71 -11.69 -3.20
C GLN A 212 -10.93 -11.09 -1.79
N GLY A 213 -10.85 -11.91 -0.76
CA GLY A 213 -10.88 -11.51 0.65
C GLY A 213 -12.24 -11.49 1.30
N LEU A 214 -13.25 -12.16 0.76
CA LEU A 214 -14.55 -12.25 1.43
C LEU A 214 -14.48 -13.07 2.72
N THR A 215 -13.81 -14.21 2.67
CA THR A 215 -13.76 -15.16 3.79
C THR A 215 -12.57 -14.89 4.70
N PHE A 216 -11.35 -14.81 4.15
CA PHE A 216 -10.15 -14.69 4.97
C PHE A 216 -9.08 -13.80 4.34
N TRP A 217 -8.86 -12.67 4.98
CA TRP A 217 -7.85 -11.70 4.58
C TRP A 217 -7.44 -10.83 5.76
N ASN A 218 -6.27 -11.02 6.31
CA ASN A 218 -5.78 -10.14 7.36
C ASN A 218 -4.87 -9.04 6.83
N GLY A 219 -4.75 -7.98 7.60
CA GLY A 219 -4.07 -6.76 7.25
C GLY A 219 -5.02 -5.68 6.77
N MET A 220 -4.51 -4.50 6.49
CA MET A 220 -5.34 -3.37 6.08
C MET A 220 -6.01 -3.60 4.74
N VAL A 221 -7.21 -3.13 4.64
CA VAL A 221 -8.01 -3.11 3.42
C VAL A 221 -7.95 -1.72 2.84
N LEU A 222 -7.47 -1.59 1.61
CA LEU A 222 -7.59 -0.33 0.87
C LEU A 222 -9.06 0.00 0.72
N SER A 223 -9.51 1.07 1.38
CA SER A 223 -10.85 1.58 1.26
C SER A 223 -10.95 2.40 -0.03
N GLY A 224 -11.49 1.81 -1.04
CA GLY A 224 -11.73 2.53 -2.30
C GLY A 224 -11.19 1.78 -3.52
N LEU A 225 -12.01 1.79 -4.56
CA LEU A 225 -11.67 1.30 -5.88
C LEU A 225 -11.33 2.54 -6.70
N SER A 226 -10.05 2.87 -6.80
CA SER A 226 -9.62 4.12 -7.44
C SER A 226 -9.21 3.91 -8.90
N SER A 227 -8.35 2.93 -9.17
CA SER A 227 -7.89 2.62 -10.52
C SER A 227 -8.30 1.18 -10.90
N PRO A 228 -8.36 0.82 -12.18
CA PRO A 228 -8.65 -0.54 -12.61
C PRO A 228 -7.78 -1.60 -11.95
N SER A 229 -6.53 -1.25 -11.64
CA SER A 229 -5.57 -2.16 -10.98
C SER A 229 -5.91 -2.49 -9.53
N SER A 230 -6.75 -1.68 -8.86
CA SER A 230 -7.18 -1.91 -7.47
C SER A 230 -8.33 -2.92 -7.34
N TYR A 231 -8.99 -3.25 -8.45
CA TYR A 231 -10.17 -4.13 -8.45
C TYR A 231 -9.80 -5.59 -8.20
N LEU A 232 -8.75 -6.06 -8.86
CA LEU A 232 -8.27 -7.43 -8.69
C LEU A 232 -7.32 -7.51 -7.49
N ARG A 233 -7.74 -8.22 -6.45
CA ARG A 233 -6.93 -8.44 -5.25
C ARG A 233 -5.77 -9.40 -5.51
N ARG A 234 -4.63 -9.13 -4.90
CA ARG A 234 -3.46 -9.99 -4.96
C ARG A 234 -3.42 -10.86 -3.71
N ALA A 235 -4.04 -12.04 -3.79
CA ALA A 235 -3.95 -13.04 -2.75
C ALA A 235 -2.49 -13.53 -2.65
N SER A 236 -1.75 -13.08 -1.64
CA SER A 236 -0.34 -13.42 -1.44
C SER A 236 -0.13 -14.73 -0.67
N GLY A 237 -1.22 -15.43 -0.32
CA GLY A 237 -1.13 -16.59 0.53
C GLY A 237 -0.57 -16.24 1.91
N ILE A 238 0.31 -17.07 2.47
CA ILE A 238 0.93 -16.87 3.77
C ILE A 238 2.26 -16.14 3.62
N SER A 239 2.43 -15.03 4.34
CA SER A 239 3.67 -14.26 4.39
C SER A 239 4.08 -13.94 5.84
N PRO A 240 5.36 -14.12 6.22
CA PRO A 240 5.83 -13.76 7.55
C PRO A 240 5.72 -12.25 7.78
N SER A 241 5.45 -11.84 9.01
CA SER A 241 5.28 -10.44 9.40
C SER A 241 6.22 -10.05 10.53
N TRP A 242 6.66 -8.81 10.52
CA TRP A 242 7.40 -8.17 11.62
C TRP A 242 7.18 -6.66 11.55
N SER A 243 6.19 -6.14 12.20
CA SER A 243 5.88 -4.71 12.20
C SER A 243 6.10 -4.07 13.58
N PHE A 244 6.42 -2.78 13.59
CA PHE A 244 6.40 -2.00 14.82
C PHE A 244 4.98 -1.77 15.35
N THR A 245 3.98 -1.83 14.47
CA THR A 245 2.58 -1.73 14.84
C THR A 245 2.05 -3.13 15.13
N GLY A 246 1.89 -3.47 16.40
CA GLY A 246 1.22 -4.70 16.80
C GLY A 246 -0.26 -4.69 16.35
N GLY A 247 -0.83 -5.89 16.15
CA GLY A 247 -2.27 -6.07 15.95
C GLY A 247 -2.77 -6.12 14.49
N THR A 248 -1.89 -5.96 13.50
CA THR A 248 -2.27 -6.13 12.08
C THR A 248 -1.94 -7.53 11.54
N SER A 249 -1.08 -8.29 12.22
CA SER A 249 -0.68 -9.66 11.88
C SER A 249 -1.37 -10.68 12.79
N LEU A 250 -1.47 -11.92 12.30
CA LEU A 250 -1.88 -13.09 13.06
C LEU A 250 -0.68 -13.66 13.77
N THR A 251 -0.85 -14.16 15.01
CA THR A 251 0.22 -14.81 15.78
C THR A 251 -0.11 -16.28 15.95
N GLY A 252 0.76 -17.17 15.49
CA GLY A 252 0.52 -18.62 15.57
C GLY A 252 1.43 -19.43 14.68
N ALA A 253 0.87 -20.34 13.89
CA ALA A 253 1.60 -21.20 12.97
C ALA A 253 0.88 -21.29 11.62
N ALA A 254 1.65 -21.28 10.54
CA ALA A 254 1.10 -21.41 9.20
C ALA A 254 2.01 -22.22 8.29
N VAL A 255 1.41 -22.92 7.33
CA VAL A 255 2.12 -23.72 6.33
C VAL A 255 1.52 -23.47 4.96
N SER A 256 2.37 -23.36 3.95
CA SER A 256 1.95 -23.37 2.54
C SER A 256 2.85 -24.29 1.74
N SER A 257 2.25 -25.06 0.83
CA SER A 257 2.95 -26.01 -0.03
C SER A 257 2.41 -25.94 -1.45
N TYR A 258 3.30 -26.02 -2.44
CA TYR A 258 2.96 -26.00 -3.86
C TYR A 258 3.52 -27.24 -4.54
N SER A 259 2.66 -27.97 -5.25
CA SER A 259 3.05 -29.15 -6.00
C SER A 259 2.32 -29.20 -7.33
N GLY A 260 3.08 -29.16 -8.43
CA GLY A 260 2.49 -29.11 -9.77
C GLY A 260 1.57 -27.91 -9.94
N ASN A 261 0.31 -28.16 -10.25
CA ASN A 261 -0.72 -27.15 -10.46
C ASN A 261 -1.61 -26.92 -9.24
N THR A 262 -1.19 -27.37 -8.04
CA THR A 262 -1.98 -27.20 -6.82
C THR A 262 -1.20 -26.49 -5.74
N GLY A 263 -1.88 -25.66 -4.98
CA GLY A 263 -1.40 -25.02 -3.76
C GLY A 263 -2.27 -25.38 -2.57
N LEU A 264 -1.65 -25.66 -1.42
CA LEU A 264 -2.32 -25.86 -0.15
C LEU A 264 -1.75 -24.88 0.86
N SER A 265 -2.60 -24.18 1.57
CA SER A 265 -2.21 -23.30 2.67
C SER A 265 -3.09 -23.55 3.88
N MET A 266 -2.48 -23.62 5.07
CA MET A 266 -3.17 -23.75 6.34
C MET A 266 -2.60 -22.72 7.31
N ALA A 267 -3.46 -22.09 8.08
CA ALA A 267 -3.11 -21.08 9.08
C ALA A 267 -3.85 -21.37 10.37
N PHE A 268 -3.13 -21.30 11.48
CA PHE A 268 -3.68 -21.32 12.82
C PHE A 268 -3.20 -20.07 13.56
N ALA A 269 -4.11 -19.33 14.14
CA ALA A 269 -3.80 -18.14 14.92
C ALA A 269 -4.48 -18.15 16.27
N LEU A 270 -3.78 -17.61 17.27
CA LEU A 270 -4.34 -17.36 18.59
C LEU A 270 -5.29 -16.13 18.53
N PRO A 271 -6.42 -16.14 19.28
CA PRO A 271 -6.76 -17.13 20.31
C PRO A 271 -7.53 -18.37 19.86
N GLY A 272 -7.86 -18.56 18.59
CA GLY A 272 -8.61 -19.76 18.20
C GLY A 272 -9.09 -19.73 16.74
N MET A 273 -8.34 -19.06 15.85
CA MET A 273 -8.68 -18.95 14.43
C MET A 273 -7.97 -20.03 13.61
N THR A 274 -8.67 -20.63 12.67
CA THR A 274 -8.11 -21.55 11.70
C THR A 274 -8.59 -21.18 10.30
N ALA A 275 -7.69 -21.30 9.31
CA ALA A 275 -8.05 -21.14 7.92
C ALA A 275 -7.30 -22.16 7.06
N ALA A 276 -7.95 -22.63 6.01
CA ALA A 276 -7.34 -23.46 4.98
C ALA A 276 -7.75 -23.00 3.60
N ASN A 277 -6.81 -23.05 2.67
CA ASN A 277 -7.04 -22.69 1.27
C ASN A 277 -6.42 -23.76 0.37
N VAL A 278 -7.16 -24.19 -0.64
CA VAL A 278 -6.70 -25.07 -1.73
C VAL A 278 -6.88 -24.30 -3.03
N SER A 279 -5.82 -24.24 -3.84
CA SER A 279 -5.82 -23.55 -5.13
C SER A 279 -5.41 -24.50 -6.25
N TRP A 280 -6.10 -24.42 -7.39
CA TRP A 280 -5.74 -25.08 -8.65
C TRP A 280 -5.38 -24.03 -9.68
N TYR A 281 -4.21 -24.22 -10.28
CA TYR A 281 -3.69 -23.33 -11.33
C TYR A 281 -3.96 -23.97 -12.68
N LEU A 282 -4.73 -23.28 -13.50
CA LEU A 282 -5.08 -23.65 -14.87
C LEU A 282 -4.23 -22.82 -15.84
N PRO A 283 -4.11 -23.18 -17.14
CA PRO A 283 -3.36 -22.39 -18.10
C PRO A 283 -3.79 -20.92 -18.15
N ASP A 284 -5.10 -20.66 -18.10
CA ASP A 284 -5.66 -19.33 -18.25
C ASP A 284 -6.23 -18.76 -16.92
N GLY A 285 -6.00 -19.44 -15.79
CA GLY A 285 -6.60 -18.97 -14.54
C GLY A 285 -6.31 -19.77 -13.31
N GLN A 286 -7.10 -19.49 -12.28
CA GLN A 286 -7.02 -20.10 -10.96
C GLN A 286 -8.42 -20.30 -10.40
N LEU A 287 -8.61 -21.44 -9.76
CA LEU A 287 -9.77 -21.75 -8.91
C LEU A 287 -9.25 -22.01 -7.50
N SER A 288 -9.92 -21.49 -6.48
CA SER A 288 -9.54 -21.76 -5.09
C SER A 288 -10.76 -21.96 -4.20
N ALA A 289 -10.58 -22.72 -3.14
CA ALA A 289 -11.57 -22.87 -2.08
C ALA A 289 -10.92 -22.53 -0.74
N THR A 290 -11.62 -21.75 0.08
CA THR A 290 -11.17 -21.32 1.40
C THR A 290 -12.19 -21.73 2.46
N VAL A 291 -11.69 -22.21 3.59
CA VAL A 291 -12.48 -22.45 4.81
C VAL A 291 -11.86 -21.63 5.92
N PHE A 292 -12.69 -20.96 6.68
CA PHE A 292 -12.31 -20.21 7.87
C PHE A 292 -13.21 -20.58 9.03
N SER A 293 -12.62 -20.76 10.19
CA SER A 293 -13.33 -20.99 11.44
C SER A 293 -12.65 -20.22 12.58
N GLU A 294 -13.46 -19.57 13.40
CA GLU A 294 -13.06 -18.98 14.67
C GLU A 294 -13.84 -19.70 15.78
N PHE A 295 -13.10 -20.30 16.70
CA PHE A 295 -13.67 -20.91 17.89
C PHE A 295 -13.65 -19.90 19.05
N SER A 296 -14.43 -20.16 20.10
CA SER A 296 -14.34 -19.39 21.35
C SER A 296 -12.89 -19.35 21.84
N ASP A 297 -12.50 -18.22 22.40
CA ASP A 297 -11.13 -17.97 22.87
C ASP A 297 -10.66 -19.08 23.82
N LEU A 298 -9.66 -19.85 23.39
CA LEU A 298 -9.04 -20.92 24.18
C LEU A 298 -8.32 -20.41 25.44
N LEU A 299 -8.14 -19.10 25.55
CA LEU A 299 -7.36 -18.43 26.61
C LEU A 299 -8.22 -17.59 27.56
N THR A 300 -9.46 -17.30 27.21
CA THR A 300 -10.39 -16.51 28.02
C THR A 300 -11.78 -17.16 28.00
N ASP A 301 -12.51 -17.06 29.12
CA ASP A 301 -13.90 -17.56 29.23
C ASP A 301 -14.93 -16.65 28.51
N ASP A 302 -14.48 -15.78 27.58
CA ASP A 302 -15.38 -14.91 26.82
C ASP A 302 -16.01 -15.70 25.65
N PRO A 303 -17.32 -15.96 25.67
CA PRO A 303 -18.00 -16.72 24.62
C PRO A 303 -18.13 -15.88 23.35
N ARG A 304 -17.10 -15.91 22.50
CA ARG A 304 -17.23 -15.36 21.15
C ARG A 304 -18.22 -16.19 20.36
N ILE A 305 -18.99 -15.52 19.52
CA ILE A 305 -19.86 -16.21 18.58
C ILE A 305 -18.99 -17.01 17.62
N PRO A 306 -19.12 -18.34 17.56
CA PRO A 306 -18.30 -19.14 16.64
C PRO A 306 -18.57 -18.69 15.20
N GLU A 307 -17.52 -18.56 14.42
CA GLU A 307 -17.62 -18.31 12.99
C GLU A 307 -17.23 -19.55 12.20
N LEU A 308 -18.00 -19.89 11.19
CA LEU A 308 -17.65 -20.90 10.19
C LEU A 308 -18.05 -20.40 8.82
N LYS A 309 -17.07 -20.21 7.94
CA LYS A 309 -17.27 -19.68 6.60
C LYS A 309 -16.51 -20.48 5.57
N THR A 310 -17.11 -20.60 4.41
CA THR A 310 -16.47 -21.21 3.24
C THR A 310 -16.59 -20.26 2.06
N SER A 311 -15.61 -20.27 1.17
CA SER A 311 -15.73 -19.59 -0.12
C SER A 311 -15.07 -20.37 -1.24
N VAL A 312 -15.51 -20.05 -2.45
CA VAL A 312 -14.88 -20.45 -3.70
C VAL A 312 -14.57 -19.18 -4.48
N ASP A 313 -13.35 -19.04 -4.94
CA ASP A 313 -12.92 -17.94 -5.79
C ASP A 313 -12.38 -18.46 -7.12
N ALA A 314 -12.59 -17.64 -8.14
CA ALA A 314 -12.13 -17.88 -9.48
C ALA A 314 -11.48 -16.64 -10.07
N ARG A 315 -10.42 -16.84 -10.84
CA ARG A 315 -9.80 -15.82 -11.67
C ARG A 315 -9.39 -16.43 -12.99
N PHE A 316 -9.75 -15.77 -14.08
CA PHE A 316 -9.34 -16.12 -15.43
C PHE A 316 -8.79 -14.89 -16.16
N CYS A 317 -7.78 -15.11 -17.00
CA CYS A 317 -7.14 -14.08 -17.80
C CYS A 317 -7.16 -14.50 -19.28
N PHE A 318 -7.89 -13.74 -20.11
CA PHE A 318 -8.02 -14.00 -21.54
C PHE A 318 -7.65 -12.74 -22.31
N SER A 319 -6.62 -12.80 -23.13
CA SER A 319 -6.19 -11.66 -23.97
C SER A 319 -6.07 -10.34 -23.20
N GLY A 320 -5.52 -10.36 -21.98
CA GLY A 320 -5.35 -9.19 -21.13
C GLY A 320 -6.59 -8.74 -20.35
N THR A 321 -7.71 -9.48 -20.51
CA THR A 321 -8.93 -9.31 -19.71
C THR A 321 -8.89 -10.26 -18.52
N ASP A 322 -8.96 -9.72 -17.31
CA ASP A 322 -9.12 -10.50 -16.09
C ASP A 322 -10.59 -10.52 -15.68
N VAL A 323 -11.13 -11.71 -15.48
CA VAL A 323 -12.45 -11.94 -14.86
C VAL A 323 -12.22 -12.61 -13.52
N PHE A 324 -12.84 -12.12 -12.47
CA PHE A 324 -12.67 -12.64 -11.13
C PHE A 324 -13.96 -12.62 -10.33
N SER A 325 -14.10 -13.57 -9.43
CA SER A 325 -15.25 -13.68 -8.53
C SER A 325 -14.88 -14.41 -7.25
N GLU A 326 -15.63 -14.14 -6.19
CA GLU A 326 -15.64 -14.95 -4.97
C GLU A 326 -17.07 -15.05 -4.47
N VAL A 327 -17.50 -16.26 -4.10
CA VAL A 327 -18.78 -16.52 -3.43
C VAL A 327 -18.45 -17.15 -2.09
N ALA A 328 -18.97 -16.58 -1.02
CA ALA A 328 -18.78 -17.04 0.34
C ALA A 328 -20.12 -17.39 0.99
N TYR A 329 -20.08 -18.30 1.96
CA TYR A 329 -21.24 -18.68 2.77
C TYR A 329 -20.88 -18.69 4.25
N ASP A 330 -21.67 -17.96 5.02
CA ASP A 330 -21.62 -17.95 6.48
C ASP A 330 -22.58 -19.03 7.01
N TRP A 331 -22.01 -20.11 7.56
CA TRP A 331 -22.78 -21.25 8.04
C TRP A 331 -23.53 -20.97 9.35
N VAL A 332 -23.05 -20.01 10.14
CA VAL A 332 -23.68 -19.65 11.41
C VAL A 332 -24.91 -18.78 11.16
N ASN A 333 -24.76 -17.73 10.34
CA ASN A 333 -25.85 -16.81 10.01
C ASN A 333 -26.65 -17.24 8.79
N GLN A 334 -26.32 -18.38 8.16
CA GLN A 334 -26.96 -18.93 6.96
C GLN A 334 -27.09 -17.89 5.84
N SER A 335 -26.02 -17.13 5.60
CA SER A 335 -26.03 -16.01 4.68
C SER A 335 -24.95 -16.12 3.61
N PRO A 336 -25.29 -16.02 2.30
CA PRO A 336 -24.30 -15.93 1.25
C PRO A 336 -23.76 -14.51 1.14
N ALA A 337 -22.54 -14.38 0.59
CA ALA A 337 -22.00 -13.12 0.10
C ALA A 337 -21.26 -13.38 -1.22
N ALA A 338 -21.22 -12.40 -2.10
CA ALA A 338 -20.57 -12.55 -3.38
C ALA A 338 -19.96 -11.24 -3.87
N LEU A 339 -18.90 -11.36 -4.63
CA LEU A 339 -18.38 -10.31 -5.48
C LEU A 339 -17.96 -10.89 -6.84
N ALA A 340 -18.10 -10.08 -7.88
CA ALA A 340 -17.63 -10.41 -9.21
C ALA A 340 -17.16 -9.15 -9.94
N GLY A 341 -16.11 -9.26 -10.71
CA GLY A 341 -15.56 -8.13 -11.44
C GLY A 341 -14.80 -8.54 -12.68
N ILE A 342 -14.53 -7.54 -13.49
CA ILE A 342 -13.80 -7.65 -14.76
C ILE A 342 -12.87 -6.47 -14.90
N THR A 343 -11.65 -6.71 -15.39
CA THR A 343 -10.74 -5.66 -15.86
C THR A 343 -10.32 -5.98 -17.28
N PHE A 344 -10.43 -5.03 -18.19
CA PHE A 344 -10.16 -5.25 -19.59
C PHE A 344 -9.52 -4.05 -20.27
N PRO A 345 -8.61 -4.26 -21.24
CA PRO A 345 -8.12 -3.20 -22.10
C PRO A 345 -9.21 -2.84 -23.13
N VAL A 346 -9.50 -1.54 -23.25
CA VAL A 346 -10.35 -1.01 -24.33
C VAL A 346 -9.48 -0.66 -25.53
N SER A 347 -8.28 -0.18 -25.26
CA SER A 347 -7.21 0.07 -26.22
C SER A 347 -5.86 -0.08 -25.53
N ASP A 348 -4.76 0.07 -26.28
CA ASP A 348 -3.40 0.02 -25.72
C ASP A 348 -3.16 1.06 -24.61
N ASP A 349 -3.90 2.16 -24.65
CA ASP A 349 -3.76 3.30 -23.76
C ASP A 349 -4.94 3.50 -22.81
N PHE A 350 -5.97 2.65 -22.88
CA PHE A 350 -7.15 2.77 -22.06
C PHE A 350 -7.62 1.43 -21.51
N ARG A 351 -7.69 1.32 -20.19
CA ARG A 351 -8.16 0.16 -19.46
C ARG A 351 -9.37 0.50 -18.60
N MET A 352 -10.31 -0.41 -18.49
CA MET A 352 -11.49 -0.28 -17.63
C MET A 352 -11.59 -1.46 -16.66
N ALA A 353 -12.30 -1.21 -15.56
CA ALA A 353 -12.71 -2.25 -14.61
C ALA A 353 -14.14 -1.99 -14.12
N SER A 354 -14.83 -3.07 -13.81
CA SER A 354 -16.14 -3.03 -13.16
C SER A 354 -16.25 -4.13 -12.12
N MET A 355 -17.01 -3.89 -11.03
CA MET A 355 -17.22 -4.85 -9.97
C MET A 355 -18.61 -4.69 -9.37
N PHE A 356 -19.24 -5.82 -9.06
CA PHE A 356 -20.45 -5.92 -8.27
C PHE A 356 -20.16 -6.57 -6.93
N ARG A 357 -20.77 -6.07 -5.86
CA ARG A 357 -20.65 -6.59 -4.50
C ARG A 357 -22.04 -6.81 -3.92
N TYR A 358 -22.25 -7.98 -3.34
CA TYR A 358 -23.45 -8.42 -2.68
C TYR A 358 -23.11 -8.93 -1.30
N TYR A 359 -23.27 -8.10 -0.27
CA TYR A 359 -23.01 -8.40 1.12
C TYR A 359 -24.27 -8.16 1.95
N PRO A 360 -25.11 -9.17 2.15
CA PRO A 360 -26.31 -9.04 2.98
C PRO A 360 -25.98 -8.62 4.41
N SER A 361 -26.93 -8.02 5.11
CA SER A 361 -26.75 -7.58 6.49
C SER A 361 -26.54 -8.72 7.49
N ALA A 362 -26.96 -9.93 7.14
CA ALA A 362 -26.73 -11.13 7.95
C ALA A 362 -25.33 -11.74 7.74
N TYR A 363 -24.65 -11.45 6.63
CA TYR A 363 -23.28 -11.87 6.42
C TYR A 363 -22.33 -11.00 7.26
N SER A 364 -21.46 -11.61 8.03
CA SER A 364 -20.43 -10.90 8.78
C SER A 364 -19.17 -11.77 8.84
N SER A 365 -18.00 -11.20 8.63
CA SER A 365 -16.73 -11.89 8.78
C SER A 365 -15.71 -10.99 9.47
N SER A 366 -15.23 -11.44 10.62
CA SER A 366 -14.20 -10.76 11.41
C SER A 366 -12.89 -10.57 10.64
N MET A 367 -12.60 -11.50 9.71
CA MET A 367 -11.36 -11.55 8.93
C MET A 367 -11.56 -11.23 7.45
N SER A 368 -12.66 -10.57 7.08
CA SER A 368 -12.86 -10.15 5.70
C SER A 368 -12.07 -8.89 5.35
N GLY A 369 -11.40 -8.92 4.22
CA GLY A 369 -10.67 -7.80 3.64
C GLY A 369 -11.09 -7.46 2.21
N ALA A 370 -12.25 -7.93 1.74
CA ALA A 370 -12.76 -7.60 0.41
C ALA A 370 -13.06 -6.08 0.26
N PRO A 371 -13.09 -5.55 -0.98
CA PRO A 371 -13.46 -4.16 -1.25
C PRO A 371 -14.83 -3.84 -0.65
N ARG A 372 -14.95 -2.72 0.03
CA ARG A 372 -16.17 -2.33 0.74
C ARG A 372 -16.29 -0.81 0.90
N SER A 373 -17.50 -0.33 1.09
CA SER A 373 -17.80 1.07 1.38
C SER A 373 -17.97 1.33 2.88
N GLY A 374 -18.36 0.31 3.64
CA GLY A 374 -18.54 0.33 5.09
C GLY A 374 -17.30 -0.07 5.89
N ALA A 375 -17.44 -0.26 7.19
CA ALA A 375 -16.39 -0.77 8.07
C ALA A 375 -16.16 -2.28 7.88
N GLU A 376 -17.20 -3.03 7.55
CA GLU A 376 -17.23 -4.48 7.39
C GLU A 376 -17.79 -4.87 6.03
N CYS A 377 -17.52 -6.09 5.57
CA CYS A 377 -18.15 -6.67 4.38
C CYS A 377 -19.55 -7.19 4.73
N SER A 378 -20.44 -6.28 5.07
CA SER A 378 -21.82 -6.55 5.53
C SER A 378 -22.70 -5.39 5.15
N ASN A 379 -24.00 -5.68 4.94
CA ASN A 379 -25.02 -4.66 4.70
C ASN A 379 -24.69 -3.74 3.52
N GLU A 380 -24.27 -4.30 2.38
CA GLU A 380 -23.81 -3.51 1.22
C GLU A 380 -24.12 -4.24 -0.09
N TYR A 381 -24.91 -3.57 -0.97
CA TYR A 381 -25.06 -3.95 -2.38
C TYR A 381 -24.50 -2.81 -3.22
N SER A 382 -23.49 -3.09 -4.04
CA SER A 382 -22.83 -2.01 -4.77
C SER A 382 -22.35 -2.41 -6.15
N ALA A 383 -22.26 -1.39 -7.00
CA ALA A 383 -21.69 -1.47 -8.32
C ALA A 383 -20.63 -0.38 -8.45
N SER A 384 -19.48 -0.74 -9.00
CA SER A 384 -18.38 0.19 -9.24
C SER A 384 -17.83 0.04 -10.64
N ILE A 385 -17.33 1.15 -11.17
CA ILE A 385 -16.64 1.22 -12.45
C ILE A 385 -15.44 2.15 -12.31
N SER A 386 -14.34 1.83 -12.98
CA SER A 386 -13.21 2.73 -13.11
C SER A 386 -12.57 2.62 -14.49
N GLY A 387 -11.88 3.70 -14.87
CA GLY A 387 -11.09 3.74 -16.08
C GLY A 387 -9.78 4.45 -15.85
N GLU A 388 -8.77 4.02 -16.58
CA GLU A 388 -7.42 4.58 -16.55
C GLU A 388 -6.95 4.75 -17.99
N SER A 389 -6.55 5.97 -18.34
CA SER A 389 -6.09 6.31 -19.68
C SER A 389 -4.73 7.00 -19.63
N TYR A 390 -3.89 6.64 -20.58
CA TYR A 390 -2.60 7.26 -20.83
C TYR A 390 -2.61 7.88 -22.20
N GLY A 391 -1.98 9.05 -22.36
CA GLY A 391 -1.95 9.73 -23.66
C GLY A 391 -0.72 10.60 -23.85
N GLY A 392 -0.47 11.00 -25.12
CA GLY A 392 0.66 11.83 -25.53
C GLY A 392 1.98 11.06 -25.65
N GLU A 393 3.02 11.77 -26.09
CA GLU A 393 4.37 11.22 -26.22
C GLU A 393 4.98 10.85 -24.86
N TYR A 394 5.84 9.83 -24.86
CA TYR A 394 6.58 9.44 -23.68
C TYR A 394 7.60 10.48 -23.27
N VAL A 395 7.57 10.89 -22.02
CA VAL A 395 8.63 11.67 -21.40
C VAL A 395 9.63 10.69 -20.79
N ALA A 396 10.84 10.61 -21.34
CA ALA A 396 11.89 9.75 -20.79
C ALA A 396 12.30 10.23 -19.40
N ILE A 397 12.22 9.33 -18.42
CA ILE A 397 12.69 9.54 -17.05
C ILE A 397 13.86 8.60 -16.84
N ASN A 398 15.07 9.10 -16.75
CA ASN A 398 16.25 8.28 -16.50
C ASN A 398 16.34 7.97 -15.00
N GLY A 399 16.15 6.72 -14.62
CA GLY A 399 16.34 6.24 -13.23
C GLY A 399 17.77 5.84 -12.95
N ALA A 400 18.19 5.91 -11.69
CA ALA A 400 19.54 5.57 -11.23
C ALA A 400 19.92 4.07 -11.39
N GLN A 401 19.05 3.23 -11.95
CA GLN A 401 19.27 1.79 -12.17
C GLN A 401 19.21 1.36 -13.64
N GLY A 402 19.49 2.26 -14.57
CA GLY A 402 19.57 1.89 -15.99
C GLY A 402 18.23 1.65 -16.69
N PHE A 403 17.13 1.85 -16.00
CA PHE A 403 15.79 1.83 -16.58
C PHE A 403 15.35 3.26 -16.88
N GLY A 404 15.21 3.59 -18.15
CA GLY A 404 14.42 4.71 -18.57
C GLY A 404 12.95 4.41 -18.24
N SER A 405 12.45 4.85 -17.08
CA SER A 405 11.01 4.89 -16.88
C SER A 405 10.47 6.00 -17.78
N SER A 406 9.69 5.61 -18.79
CA SER A 406 8.98 6.55 -19.64
C SER A 406 7.61 6.81 -19.01
N VAL A 407 7.30 8.08 -18.72
CA VAL A 407 5.97 8.50 -18.27
C VAL A 407 5.25 9.13 -19.44
N ARG A 408 4.02 8.74 -19.67
CA ARG A 408 3.17 9.39 -20.67
C ARG A 408 2.87 10.83 -20.28
N LYS A 409 2.68 11.68 -21.27
CA LYS A 409 2.41 13.10 -21.07
C LYS A 409 1.13 13.34 -20.28
N TYR A 410 0.11 12.50 -20.50
CA TYR A 410 -1.18 12.57 -19.82
C TYR A 410 -1.50 11.25 -19.15
N HIS A 411 -2.02 11.33 -17.94
CA HIS A 411 -2.55 10.17 -17.20
C HIS A 411 -3.86 10.60 -16.54
N THR A 412 -4.93 9.89 -16.82
CA THR A 412 -6.26 10.15 -16.28
C THR A 412 -6.80 8.90 -15.65
N VAL A 413 -7.30 9.02 -14.44
CA VAL A 413 -8.01 7.94 -13.72
C VAL A 413 -9.36 8.48 -13.28
N PHE A 414 -10.40 7.71 -13.49
CA PHE A 414 -11.70 7.97 -12.90
C PHE A 414 -12.26 6.71 -12.24
N SER A 415 -13.06 6.89 -11.21
CA SER A 415 -13.83 5.81 -10.59
C SER A 415 -15.15 6.31 -10.05
N MET A 416 -16.14 5.44 -10.08
CA MET A 416 -17.48 5.65 -9.52
C MET A 416 -17.90 4.40 -8.75
N ASP A 417 -18.46 4.59 -7.58
CA ASP A 417 -18.95 3.53 -6.71
C ASP A 417 -20.32 3.92 -6.15
N ALA A 418 -21.34 3.16 -6.49
CA ALA A 418 -22.70 3.34 -6.00
C ALA A 418 -23.04 2.20 -5.04
N THR A 419 -23.42 2.53 -3.83
CA THR A 419 -23.72 1.59 -2.75
C THR A 419 -25.11 1.82 -2.20
N TYR A 420 -25.89 0.74 -2.10
CA TYR A 420 -27.14 0.65 -1.37
C TYR A 420 -26.93 -0.14 -0.09
N PHE A 421 -27.49 0.33 1.03
CA PHE A 421 -27.45 -0.35 2.32
C PHE A 421 -28.82 -0.95 2.64
N PRO A 422 -28.99 -2.29 2.55
CA PRO A 422 -30.26 -2.96 2.83
C PRO A 422 -30.83 -2.68 4.22
N LYS A 423 -29.98 -2.69 5.25
CA LYS A 423 -30.34 -2.19 6.58
C LYS A 423 -29.98 -0.72 6.64
N SER A 424 -30.98 0.12 6.84
CA SER A 424 -30.82 1.56 6.87
C SER A 424 -29.70 2.02 7.82
N ARG A 425 -28.96 3.05 7.40
CA ARG A 425 -27.93 3.76 8.19
C ARG A 425 -28.51 4.92 9.02
N SER A 426 -29.80 5.22 8.86
CA SER A 426 -30.53 6.27 9.58
C SER A 426 -31.87 5.72 10.07
N GLU A 427 -32.30 6.12 11.25
CA GLU A 427 -33.61 5.76 11.79
C GLU A 427 -34.76 6.47 11.03
N ASP A 428 -34.46 7.64 10.47
CA ASP A 428 -35.46 8.47 9.78
C ASP A 428 -35.69 8.09 8.31
N MET A 429 -34.87 7.19 7.76
CA MET A 429 -34.89 6.83 6.35
C MET A 429 -35.01 5.32 6.14
N SER A 430 -35.94 4.91 5.28
CA SER A 430 -36.09 3.49 4.90
C SER A 430 -35.00 3.03 3.89
N VAL A 431 -34.49 3.96 3.09
CA VAL A 431 -33.47 3.68 2.04
C VAL A 431 -32.24 4.54 2.25
N THR A 432 -31.09 3.92 2.41
CA THR A 432 -29.82 4.63 2.51
C THR A 432 -28.86 4.22 1.38
N CYS A 433 -28.34 5.24 0.70
CA CYS A 433 -27.44 5.07 -0.44
C CYS A 433 -26.24 5.98 -0.31
N GLN A 434 -25.09 5.50 -0.81
CA GLN A 434 -23.88 6.28 -0.93
C GLN A 434 -23.38 6.23 -2.38
N PHE A 435 -22.95 7.38 -2.86
CA PHE A 435 -22.20 7.50 -4.11
C PHE A 435 -20.80 8.07 -3.81
N LYS A 436 -19.78 7.50 -4.44
CA LYS A 436 -18.42 8.03 -4.44
C LYS A 436 -17.97 8.18 -5.88
N GLY A 437 -17.42 9.34 -6.21
CA GLY A 437 -16.78 9.62 -7.49
C GLY A 437 -15.36 10.13 -7.26
N LEU A 438 -14.45 9.74 -8.12
CA LEU A 438 -13.07 10.20 -8.12
C LEU A 438 -12.65 10.45 -9.56
N MET A 439 -11.98 11.57 -9.78
CA MET A 439 -11.30 11.87 -11.04
C MET A 439 -9.92 12.44 -10.73
N THR A 440 -8.88 11.84 -11.27
CA THR A 440 -7.51 12.34 -11.20
C THR A 440 -7.00 12.57 -12.60
N TRP A 441 -6.47 13.74 -12.84
CA TRP A 441 -5.86 14.14 -14.11
C TRP A 441 -4.45 14.65 -13.86
N GLN A 442 -3.48 14.03 -14.51
CA GLN A 442 -2.08 14.35 -14.40
C GLN A 442 -1.52 14.75 -15.76
N VAL A 443 -0.74 15.82 -15.80
CA VAL A 443 -0.05 16.31 -16.99
C VAL A 443 1.41 16.53 -16.68
N MET A 444 2.28 16.03 -17.54
CA MET A 444 3.69 16.36 -17.61
C MET A 444 3.89 17.49 -18.62
N LEU A 445 4.03 18.73 -18.13
CA LEU A 445 4.29 19.90 -19.00
C LEU A 445 5.67 19.82 -19.61
N SER A 446 6.64 19.26 -18.90
CA SER A 446 8.00 18.99 -19.36
C SER A 446 8.60 17.88 -18.50
N GLY A 447 9.77 17.35 -18.83
CA GLY A 447 10.47 16.39 -17.95
C GLY A 447 10.77 16.91 -16.53
N LYS A 448 10.43 18.17 -16.22
CA LYS A 448 10.68 18.81 -14.91
C LYS A 448 9.42 19.25 -14.18
N PHE A 449 8.28 19.39 -14.87
CA PHE A 449 7.06 19.91 -14.27
C PHE A 449 5.89 18.94 -14.46
N ARG A 450 5.24 18.62 -13.36
CA ARG A 450 4.02 17.81 -13.33
C ARG A 450 2.92 18.57 -12.58
N ILE A 451 1.73 18.57 -13.14
CA ILE A 451 0.51 19.04 -12.49
C ILE A 451 -0.42 17.84 -12.33
N THR A 452 -0.95 17.67 -11.14
CA THR A 452 -1.95 16.64 -10.84
C THR A 452 -3.15 17.32 -10.22
N CYS A 453 -4.32 17.20 -10.85
CA CYS A 453 -5.60 17.66 -10.33
C CYS A 453 -6.42 16.43 -9.92
N ARG A 454 -7.02 16.49 -8.73
CA ARG A 454 -7.90 15.45 -8.19
C ARG A 454 -9.20 16.08 -7.73
N LEU A 455 -10.30 15.51 -8.17
CA LEU A 455 -11.65 15.81 -7.71
C LEU A 455 -12.24 14.54 -7.11
N SER A 456 -12.68 14.59 -5.87
CA SER A 456 -13.45 13.50 -5.28
C SER A 456 -14.76 14.01 -4.73
N GLU A 457 -15.82 13.27 -4.98
CA GLU A 457 -17.18 13.53 -4.51
C GLU A 457 -17.67 12.35 -3.69
N ARG A 458 -18.30 12.63 -2.55
CA ARG A 458 -19.02 11.64 -1.76
C ARG A 458 -20.38 12.17 -1.41
N ILE A 459 -21.40 11.43 -1.80
CA ILE A 459 -22.81 11.76 -1.52
C ILE A 459 -23.36 10.68 -0.61
N ARG A 460 -23.98 11.07 0.49
CA ARG A 460 -24.72 10.19 1.42
C ARG A 460 -26.08 10.79 1.69
N ASN A 461 -27.14 10.09 1.31
CA ASN A 461 -28.49 10.63 1.46
C ASN A 461 -28.98 10.72 2.91
N TRP A 462 -28.28 10.08 3.85
CA TRP A 462 -28.65 10.10 5.27
C TRP A 462 -27.86 11.12 6.12
N ASP A 463 -26.82 11.74 5.56
CA ASP A 463 -26.07 12.78 6.25
C ASP A 463 -26.83 14.10 6.17
N GLU A 464 -26.81 14.91 7.23
CA GLU A 464 -27.39 16.26 7.24
C GLU A 464 -26.81 17.14 6.10
N HIS A 465 -25.52 16.97 5.84
CA HIS A 465 -24.82 17.55 4.69
C HIS A 465 -24.40 16.44 3.72
N PRO A 466 -25.25 16.09 2.76
CA PRO A 466 -25.07 14.89 1.94
C PRO A 466 -23.86 14.93 1.01
N PHE A 467 -23.41 16.12 0.62
CA PHE A 467 -22.32 16.32 -0.34
C PHE A 467 -21.01 16.62 0.38
N ARG A 468 -19.96 15.93 -0.05
CA ARG A 468 -18.58 16.22 0.35
C ARG A 468 -17.70 16.22 -0.88
N THR A 469 -17.32 17.42 -1.32
CA THR A 469 -16.49 17.67 -2.51
C THR A 469 -15.09 18.02 -2.05
N ASP A 470 -14.09 17.31 -2.53
CA ASP A 470 -12.66 17.55 -2.27
C ASP A 470 -11.95 17.82 -3.61
N PHE A 471 -11.40 19.01 -3.76
CA PHE A 471 -10.60 19.39 -4.91
C PHE A 471 -9.15 19.65 -4.50
N ARG A 472 -8.22 18.96 -5.14
CA ARG A 472 -6.79 19.06 -4.85
C ARG A 472 -5.98 19.28 -6.13
N THR A 473 -5.01 20.17 -6.05
CA THR A 473 -4.02 20.41 -7.11
C THR A 473 -2.62 20.30 -6.51
N ASP A 474 -1.79 19.47 -7.11
CA ASP A 474 -0.38 19.32 -6.81
C ASP A 474 0.44 19.81 -8.01
N ILE A 475 1.33 20.77 -7.80
CA ILE A 475 2.29 21.25 -8.78
C ILE A 475 3.68 20.81 -8.31
N CYS A 476 4.30 19.92 -9.08
CA CYS A 476 5.59 19.34 -8.75
C CYS A 476 6.67 19.81 -9.73
N PHE A 477 7.80 20.20 -9.18
CA PHE A 477 9.03 20.49 -9.93
C PHE A 477 10.09 19.45 -9.58
N PHE A 478 10.80 18.95 -10.58
CA PHE A 478 11.85 17.97 -10.45
C PHE A 478 13.12 18.43 -11.15
N SER A 479 14.25 18.29 -10.45
CA SER A 479 15.59 18.48 -10.98
C SER A 479 16.51 17.42 -10.41
N HIS A 480 17.72 17.29 -10.91
CA HIS A 480 18.70 16.29 -10.46
C HIS A 480 18.93 16.33 -8.93
N SER A 481 19.02 17.51 -8.36
CA SER A 481 19.31 17.69 -6.93
C SER A 481 18.18 18.36 -6.15
N PHE A 482 17.19 18.94 -6.84
CA PHE A 482 16.13 19.71 -6.21
C PHE A 482 14.75 19.19 -6.60
N THR A 483 13.86 19.13 -5.65
CA THR A 483 12.43 18.88 -5.87
C THR A 483 11.62 19.96 -5.20
N GLY A 484 10.49 20.33 -5.80
CA GLY A 484 9.54 21.28 -5.23
C GLY A 484 8.14 20.74 -5.39
N THR A 485 7.29 20.92 -4.39
CA THR A 485 5.87 20.59 -4.46
C THR A 485 5.05 21.72 -3.85
N LEU A 486 4.04 22.18 -4.58
CA LEU A 486 2.99 23.06 -4.07
C LEU A 486 1.69 22.30 -4.12
N ARG A 487 1.02 22.15 -2.97
CA ARG A 487 -0.33 21.57 -2.86
C ARG A 487 -1.34 22.63 -2.50
N LEU A 488 -2.44 22.63 -3.21
CA LEU A 488 -3.65 23.38 -2.91
C LEU A 488 -4.79 22.38 -2.75
N ASN A 489 -5.46 22.39 -1.63
CA ASN A 489 -6.61 21.53 -1.36
C ASN A 489 -7.77 22.37 -0.81
N ALA A 490 -8.94 22.22 -1.42
CA ALA A 490 -10.19 22.84 -1.00
C ALA A 490 -11.24 21.75 -0.81
N LEU A 491 -11.85 21.70 0.37
CA LEU A 491 -12.90 20.76 0.72
C LEU A 491 -14.16 21.53 1.08
N ASN A 492 -15.27 21.11 0.52
CA ASN A 492 -16.60 21.65 0.84
C ASN A 492 -17.52 20.52 1.33
N SER A 493 -17.99 20.66 2.56
CA SER A 493 -18.94 19.75 3.22
C SER A 493 -19.76 20.54 4.23
N LEU A 494 -19.50 20.42 5.55
CA LEU A 494 -20.11 21.27 6.58
C LEU A 494 -19.71 22.74 6.41
N SER A 495 -18.48 22.96 6.01
CA SER A 495 -17.94 24.27 5.71
C SER A 495 -16.90 24.18 4.58
N THR A 496 -16.55 25.33 4.00
CA THR A 496 -15.42 25.39 3.07
C THR A 496 -14.11 25.41 3.84
N SER A 497 -13.30 24.39 3.64
CA SER A 497 -12.04 24.14 4.32
C SER A 497 -10.88 24.20 3.33
N PHE A 498 -9.72 24.70 3.77
CA PHE A 498 -8.53 24.84 2.92
C PHE A 498 -7.30 24.27 3.61
N LEU A 499 -6.47 23.59 2.81
CA LEU A 499 -5.12 23.20 3.20
C LEU A 499 -4.17 23.48 2.04
N THR A 500 -3.06 24.14 2.34
CA THR A 500 -2.01 24.39 1.36
C THR A 500 -0.65 24.16 1.98
N TYR A 501 0.30 23.65 1.19
CA TYR A 501 1.69 23.61 1.59
C TYR A 501 2.66 23.77 0.43
N MET A 502 3.86 24.18 0.77
CA MET A 502 5.00 24.20 -0.11
C MET A 502 6.09 23.31 0.50
N GLU A 503 6.66 22.41 -0.29
CA GLU A 503 7.77 21.55 0.08
C GLU A 503 8.94 21.76 -0.87
N GLY A 504 10.12 22.00 -0.32
CA GLY A 504 11.39 22.02 -1.03
C GLY A 504 12.28 20.87 -0.60
N GLY A 505 12.88 20.16 -1.53
CA GLY A 505 13.79 19.05 -1.29
C GLY A 505 15.13 19.22 -1.96
N LEU A 506 16.19 18.88 -1.22
CA LEU A 506 17.56 18.73 -1.71
C LEU A 506 17.95 17.26 -1.63
N LYS A 507 18.40 16.68 -2.73
CA LYS A 507 18.86 15.29 -2.79
C LYS A 507 20.27 15.24 -3.39
N ARG A 508 21.20 14.66 -2.65
CA ARG A 508 22.57 14.37 -3.07
C ARG A 508 22.88 12.91 -2.72
N ASP A 509 23.97 12.36 -3.25
CA ASP A 509 24.33 10.92 -3.14
C ASP A 509 24.18 10.32 -1.73
N ARG A 510 24.54 11.07 -0.69
CA ARG A 510 24.53 10.62 0.70
C ARG A 510 23.54 11.36 1.59
N LEU A 511 23.00 12.49 1.14
CA LEU A 511 22.14 13.37 1.94
C LEU A 511 20.86 13.67 1.19
N SER A 512 19.72 13.51 1.84
CA SER A 512 18.46 14.11 1.40
C SER A 512 17.87 14.95 2.53
N LEU A 513 17.35 16.12 2.17
CA LEU A 513 16.74 17.05 3.10
C LEU A 513 15.48 17.63 2.46
N TYR A 514 14.37 17.64 3.20
CA TYR A 514 13.09 18.19 2.76
C TYR A 514 12.54 19.12 3.84
N LEU A 515 12.11 20.30 3.43
CA LEU A 515 11.44 21.28 4.28
C LEU A 515 10.06 21.55 3.72
N ARG A 516 9.04 21.36 4.55
CA ARG A 516 7.64 21.67 4.25
C ARG A 516 7.13 22.75 5.18
N GLN A 517 6.42 23.70 4.62
CA GLN A 517 5.67 24.73 5.32
C GLN A 517 4.24 24.71 4.82
N GLY A 518 3.28 24.63 5.73
CA GLY A 518 1.87 24.57 5.37
C GLY A 518 0.96 25.43 6.25
N LEU A 519 -0.23 25.67 5.70
CA LEU A 519 -1.33 26.41 6.30
C LEU A 519 -2.60 25.59 6.17
N PHE A 520 -3.44 25.54 7.20
CA PHE A 520 -4.75 24.92 7.16
C PHE A 520 -5.80 25.77 7.87
N LEU A 521 -6.99 25.83 7.26
CA LEU A 521 -8.16 26.57 7.74
C LEU A 521 -9.35 25.61 7.65
N ILE A 522 -9.66 24.90 8.74
CA ILE A 522 -10.64 23.82 8.80
C ILE A 522 -11.40 23.94 10.10
N ASP A 523 -12.68 24.31 10.04
CA ASP A 523 -13.43 24.67 11.22
C ASP A 523 -14.05 23.47 11.95
N HIS A 524 -14.40 22.40 11.24
CA HIS A 524 -15.06 21.21 11.78
C HIS A 524 -14.15 19.99 11.74
N TRP A 525 -14.29 19.09 12.71
CA TRP A 525 -13.52 17.83 12.75
C TRP A 525 -13.91 16.91 11.59
N GLU A 526 -15.17 16.93 11.19
CA GLU A 526 -15.72 16.15 10.07
C GLU A 526 -15.08 16.54 8.74
N ASP A 527 -14.70 17.81 8.60
CA ASP A 527 -14.06 18.39 7.42
C ASP A 527 -12.51 18.24 7.42
N ARG A 528 -11.96 17.51 8.41
CA ARG A 528 -10.50 17.31 8.50
C ARG A 528 -9.92 16.82 7.18
N ILE A 529 -8.76 17.36 6.84
CA ILE A 529 -7.99 17.00 5.64
C ILE A 529 -6.76 16.21 6.07
N TYR A 530 -6.54 15.09 5.42
CA TYR A 530 -5.34 14.28 5.61
C TYR A 530 -4.30 14.68 4.58
N ALA A 531 -3.04 14.79 5.01
CA ALA A 531 -1.93 15.03 4.10
C ALA A 531 -0.75 14.12 4.47
N TYR A 532 -0.25 13.38 3.50
CA TYR A 532 0.95 12.58 3.68
C TYR A 532 2.16 13.47 3.99
N GLU A 533 2.92 13.13 5.00
CA GLU A 533 4.20 13.75 5.35
C GLU A 533 5.32 12.73 5.27
N ARG A 534 6.44 13.16 4.70
CA ARG A 534 7.64 12.33 4.64
C ARG A 534 8.12 11.97 6.03
N ASP A 535 8.47 10.70 6.23
CA ASP A 535 9.04 10.17 7.46
C ASP A 535 10.12 9.13 7.13
N ALA A 536 10.75 8.57 8.15
CA ALA A 536 11.67 7.46 7.98
C ALA A 536 10.93 6.19 7.50
N PRO A 537 11.59 5.29 6.77
CA PRO A 537 11.00 4.03 6.32
C PRO A 537 10.37 3.25 7.48
N GLY A 538 9.20 2.64 7.22
CA GLY A 538 8.42 1.96 8.24
C GLY A 538 7.65 2.88 9.20
N ASN A 539 7.72 4.20 8.99
CA ASN A 539 6.90 5.19 9.68
C ASN A 539 6.02 5.90 8.65
N PHE A 540 4.84 5.38 8.41
CA PHE A 540 3.88 6.03 7.52
C PHE A 540 3.13 7.13 8.30
N ASN A 541 3.26 8.38 7.85
CA ASN A 541 2.76 9.54 8.57
C ASN A 541 1.73 10.32 7.74
N VAL A 542 0.46 10.19 8.11
CA VAL A 542 -0.66 10.88 7.47
C VAL A 542 -1.50 11.58 8.55
N PRO A 543 -1.01 12.73 9.05
CA PRO A 543 -1.74 13.48 10.06
C PRO A 543 -3.06 14.02 9.53
N ALA A 544 -4.06 14.07 10.42
CA ALA A 544 -5.31 14.77 10.20
C ALA A 544 -5.17 16.22 10.63
N TYR A 545 -5.36 17.14 9.71
CA TYR A 545 -5.35 18.58 9.96
C TYR A 545 -6.77 19.08 10.22
N TYR A 546 -6.96 19.79 11.32
CA TYR A 546 -8.20 20.47 11.65
C TYR A 546 -7.95 21.63 12.63
N GLY A 547 -8.80 22.66 12.60
CA GLY A 547 -8.56 23.94 13.22
C GLY A 547 -7.95 24.93 12.23
N ARG A 548 -7.44 26.04 12.73
CA ARG A 548 -6.82 27.10 11.92
C ARG A 548 -5.37 27.29 12.37
N GLY A 549 -4.43 26.84 11.55
CA GLY A 549 -3.04 26.79 11.97
C GLY A 549 -2.04 26.69 10.84
N VAL A 550 -0.78 26.63 11.25
CA VAL A 550 0.38 26.43 10.40
C VAL A 550 1.19 25.24 10.90
N TRP A 551 1.86 24.58 9.97
CA TRP A 551 2.82 23.54 10.35
C TRP A 551 4.10 23.65 9.53
N THR A 552 5.18 23.20 10.14
CA THR A 552 6.49 23.08 9.51
C THR A 552 6.99 21.66 9.76
N ALA A 553 7.51 21.01 8.74
CA ALA A 553 8.14 19.71 8.85
C ALA A 553 9.49 19.72 8.15
N LEU A 554 10.53 19.28 8.85
CA LEU A 554 11.87 19.06 8.32
C LEU A 554 12.14 17.55 8.37
N THR A 555 12.51 16.98 7.23
CA THR A 555 12.87 15.55 7.14
C THR A 555 14.21 15.43 6.44
N GLY A 556 15.11 14.66 7.02
CA GLY A 556 16.44 14.42 6.47
C GLY A 556 16.83 12.96 6.55
N SER A 557 17.66 12.51 5.60
CA SER A 557 18.36 11.23 5.70
C SER A 557 19.82 11.38 5.30
N TRP A 558 20.69 10.70 6.04
CA TRP A 558 22.12 10.70 5.80
C TRP A 558 22.66 9.28 5.78
N ARG A 559 23.27 8.88 4.64
CA ARG A 559 23.98 7.64 4.47
C ARG A 559 25.44 7.85 4.84
N PHE A 560 25.84 7.47 6.05
CA PHE A 560 27.20 7.67 6.57
C PHE A 560 28.15 6.51 6.23
N ALA A 561 27.62 5.31 5.90
CA ALA A 561 28.37 4.15 5.46
C ALA A 561 27.64 3.44 4.33
N HIS A 562 28.29 2.48 3.66
CA HIS A 562 27.66 1.69 2.61
C HIS A 562 26.40 0.95 3.10
N ARG A 563 26.32 0.64 4.41
CA ARG A 563 25.30 -0.19 5.04
C ARG A 563 24.48 0.54 6.10
N GLY A 564 24.80 1.80 6.41
CA GLY A 564 24.16 2.55 7.48
C GLY A 564 23.52 3.85 7.03
N ARG A 565 22.29 4.11 7.46
CA ARG A 565 21.55 5.34 7.21
C ARG A 565 20.84 5.85 8.46
N ILE A 566 20.90 7.14 8.68
CA ILE A 566 20.18 7.85 9.75
C ILE A 566 19.08 8.68 9.10
N TYR A 567 17.91 8.66 9.70
CA TYR A 567 16.77 9.49 9.34
C TYR A 567 16.40 10.39 10.52
N LEU A 568 16.11 11.64 10.23
CA LEU A 568 15.66 12.64 11.19
C LEU A 568 14.37 13.27 10.67
N ARG A 569 13.37 13.43 11.54
CA ARG A 569 12.19 14.23 11.28
C ARG A 569 11.92 15.15 12.45
N ALA A 570 11.72 16.44 12.18
CA ALA A 570 11.26 17.43 13.13
C ALA A 570 9.97 18.06 12.60
N GLY A 571 8.95 18.14 13.43
CA GLY A 571 7.65 18.70 13.10
C GLY A 571 7.19 19.72 14.15
N LEU A 572 6.61 20.83 13.70
CA LEU A 572 6.01 21.85 14.55
C LEU A 572 4.65 22.23 14.01
N THR A 573 3.62 22.19 14.83
CA THR A 573 2.27 22.65 14.50
C THR A 573 1.84 23.71 15.49
N ALA A 574 1.35 24.84 15.00
CA ALA A 574 0.85 25.94 15.80
C ALA A 574 -0.51 26.42 15.29
N TYR A 575 -1.32 26.97 16.17
CA TYR A 575 -2.70 27.41 15.89
C TYR A 575 -2.87 28.92 16.12
N PRO A 576 -2.14 29.79 15.37
CA PRO A 576 -2.19 31.24 15.61
C PRO A 576 -3.54 31.88 15.23
N PHE A 577 -4.31 31.26 14.35
CA PHE A 577 -5.53 31.82 13.78
C PHE A 577 -6.81 31.33 14.48
N MET A 578 -6.68 30.60 15.59
CA MET A 578 -7.83 30.18 16.40
C MET A 578 -8.22 31.25 17.41
N ARG A 579 -9.53 31.42 17.63
CA ARG A 579 -10.05 32.29 18.71
C ARG A 579 -9.55 31.80 20.07
N LYS A 580 -9.31 32.73 21.02
CA LYS A 580 -8.75 32.43 22.34
C LYS A 580 -9.50 31.33 23.11
N GLU A 581 -10.82 31.29 23.00
CA GLU A 581 -11.71 30.33 23.68
C GLU A 581 -11.60 28.89 23.15
N LYS A 582 -11.16 28.72 21.88
CA LYS A 582 -11.00 27.41 21.20
C LYS A 582 -9.56 27.07 20.88
N LYS A 583 -8.60 27.78 21.49
CA LYS A 583 -7.18 27.67 21.14
C LYS A 583 -6.65 26.26 21.48
N LYS A 584 -6.16 25.56 20.47
CA LYS A 584 -5.48 24.27 20.63
C LYS A 584 -4.03 24.48 21.04
N PRO A 585 -3.48 23.55 21.83
CA PRO A 585 -2.05 23.58 22.17
C PRO A 585 -1.20 23.31 20.93
N GLY A 586 -0.08 24.00 20.81
CA GLY A 586 0.94 23.72 19.80
C GLY A 586 1.57 22.35 20.04
N LYS A 587 2.06 21.72 18.97
CA LYS A 587 2.71 20.40 19.02
C LYS A 587 4.10 20.51 18.40
N ALA A 588 5.09 19.91 19.04
CA ALA A 588 6.43 19.71 18.50
C ALA A 588 6.76 18.21 18.54
N GLU A 589 7.37 17.70 17.48
CA GLU A 589 7.76 16.30 17.39
C GLU A 589 9.18 16.20 16.83
N LEU A 590 9.98 15.32 17.42
CA LEU A 590 11.30 14.96 16.91
C LEU A 590 11.40 13.45 16.85
N LYS A 591 11.80 12.91 15.69
CA LYS A 591 12.01 11.46 15.46
C LYS A 591 13.40 11.23 14.91
N LEU A 592 14.03 10.17 15.39
CA LEU A 592 15.31 9.68 14.92
C LEU A 592 15.18 8.19 14.60
N GLN A 593 15.66 7.77 13.43
CA GLN A 593 15.71 6.36 13.07
C GLN A 593 17.08 6.02 12.47
N TYR A 594 17.63 4.93 12.92
CA TYR A 594 18.84 4.30 12.40
C TYR A 594 18.49 3.00 11.69
N VAL A 595 19.01 2.80 10.50
CA VAL A 595 18.85 1.56 9.72
C VAL A 595 20.23 1.08 9.29
N CYS A 596 20.53 -0.19 9.52
CA CYS A 596 21.77 -0.83 9.12
C CYS A 596 21.50 -2.22 8.57
N SER A 597 22.12 -2.53 7.40
CA SER A 597 22.04 -3.85 6.77
C SER A 597 23.46 -4.38 6.54
N PHE A 598 23.77 -5.59 6.97
CA PHE A 598 25.13 -6.17 6.89
C PHE A 598 25.13 -7.70 6.72
#